data_b77ead5980be3bde4c5f0289a0d5e1fd
#
_entry.id   b77ead5980be3bde4c5f0289a0d5e1fd
#
_cell.length_a   1.000
_cell.length_b   1.000
_cell.length_c   1.000
_cell.angle_alpha   90.00
_cell.angle_beta   90.00
_cell.angle_gamma   90.00
#
_symmetry.space_group_name_H-M   'P 1'
#
loop_
_entity.id
_entity.type
_entity.pdbx_description
1 polymer ?
#
loop_
_entity_poly.entity_id
_entity_poly.type
_entity_poly.pdbx_seq_one_letter_code
_entity_poly.pdbx_strand_id
1 'polypeptide(L)'
;MNSRTHKLENVLLVAMLFLASVGASAQGMTNTAFKSGEYLSYNLYFNWKFVWIKAGNASFSTTMTRYKGQNAYKSSLTAKTNARADKFYVIRDILTAYCTGNLVPLFYTKNTHEGNRRNLDEVTYQFSGGKCHMKLRRRKTDGVNHYKNVVRNNSFDMLSIFLRARSWNPSGWRNGYKVGFNIVDGKNCNPAYIQYGGKTNVDGDNNRKYRCLKLSYYENEGKGYKRIATFYVTDDQNHIPILIDLNLKFGSAKAKIVNIRGNRYPIRA
;
A
#
# COMPACT_ATOMS: atom_id res chain seq x y z
N MET A 1 10.92 53.89 -31.89
CA MET A 1 9.75 53.28 -31.21
C MET A 1 9.71 51.76 -31.47
N ASN A 2 10.73 50.98 -31.09
CA ASN A 2 10.76 49.53 -31.38
C ASN A 2 11.59 48.67 -30.39
N SER A 3 11.93 49.23 -29.21
CA SER A 3 12.74 48.46 -28.24
C SER A 3 11.98 47.92 -27.02
N ARG A 4 10.72 48.32 -26.83
CA ARG A 4 9.90 47.88 -25.69
C ARG A 4 9.02 46.65 -25.98
N THR A 5 8.68 46.36 -27.23
CA THR A 5 7.87 45.23 -27.64
C THR A 5 8.61 43.91 -27.57
N HIS A 6 9.90 43.85 -27.96
CA HIS A 6 10.71 42.62 -27.89
C HIS A 6 11.03 42.12 -26.47
N LYS A 7 11.05 43.04 -25.48
CA LYS A 7 11.26 42.63 -24.07
C LYS A 7 10.01 41.98 -23.44
N LEU A 8 8.83 42.42 -23.86
CA LEU A 8 7.56 41.83 -23.37
C LEU A 8 7.28 40.47 -23.99
N GLU A 9 7.59 40.27 -25.27
CA GLU A 9 7.43 38.95 -25.92
C GLU A 9 8.37 37.90 -25.34
N ASN A 10 9.63 38.23 -25.03
CA ASN A 10 10.57 37.30 -24.40
C ASN A 10 10.22 36.99 -22.95
N VAL A 11 9.61 37.90 -22.19
CA VAL A 11 9.14 37.63 -20.82
C VAL A 11 7.90 36.74 -20.83
N LEU A 12 6.99 36.90 -21.81
CA LEU A 12 5.83 36.03 -21.98
C LEU A 12 6.22 34.60 -22.43
N LEU A 13 7.22 34.48 -23.32
CA LEU A 13 7.73 33.19 -23.78
C LEU A 13 8.45 32.41 -22.68
N VAL A 14 9.23 33.09 -21.83
CA VAL A 14 9.87 32.48 -20.65
C VAL A 14 8.84 32.12 -19.57
N ALA A 15 7.79 32.91 -19.38
CA ALA A 15 6.70 32.59 -18.46
C ALA A 15 5.85 31.42 -18.96
N MET A 16 5.62 31.26 -20.28
CA MET A 16 4.96 30.10 -20.83
C MET A 16 5.80 28.78 -20.77
N LEU A 17 7.13 28.89 -20.85
CA LEU A 17 8.02 27.75 -20.68
C LEU A 17 8.11 27.25 -19.23
N PHE A 18 7.87 28.12 -18.23
CA PHE A 18 7.77 27.71 -16.82
C PHE A 18 6.40 27.11 -16.45
N LEU A 19 5.35 27.34 -17.20
CA LEU A 19 4.01 26.77 -16.98
C LEU A 19 3.82 25.40 -17.64
N ALA A 20 4.72 24.98 -18.56
CA ALA A 20 4.64 23.70 -19.25
C ALA A 20 5.28 22.52 -18.50
N SER A 21 5.95 22.76 -17.35
CA SER A 21 6.64 21.72 -16.59
C SER A 21 5.94 21.26 -15.29
N VAL A 22 4.73 21.72 -15.00
CA VAL A 22 3.96 21.31 -13.79
C VAL A 22 2.91 20.25 -14.09
N GLY A 23 2.89 19.70 -15.30
CA GLY A 23 1.81 18.80 -15.77
C GLY A 23 2.05 17.29 -15.70
N ALA A 24 3.18 16.80 -15.17
CA ALA A 24 3.44 15.36 -15.19
C ALA A 24 3.97 14.89 -13.84
N SER A 25 3.08 14.24 -13.12
CA SER A 25 3.32 13.36 -11.98
C SER A 25 3.05 13.90 -10.57
N ALA A 26 1.85 14.34 -10.31
CA ALA A 26 1.37 14.50 -8.92
C ALA A 26 1.33 13.16 -8.13
N GLN A 27 1.63 12.01 -8.76
CA GLN A 27 1.54 10.69 -8.12
C GLN A 27 2.88 9.99 -7.89
N GLY A 28 3.98 10.43 -8.50
CA GLY A 28 5.32 9.88 -8.31
C GLY A 28 5.92 10.24 -6.93
N MET A 29 6.70 9.31 -6.36
CA MET A 29 7.45 9.51 -5.11
C MET A 29 8.74 8.69 -5.13
N THR A 30 9.84 9.28 -4.72
CA THR A 30 11.11 8.56 -4.61
C THR A 30 11.04 7.49 -3.53
N ASN A 31 11.45 6.26 -3.89
CA ASN A 31 11.61 5.18 -2.91
C ASN A 31 12.83 5.45 -2.02
N THR A 32 12.59 5.66 -0.74
CA THR A 32 13.63 5.87 0.28
C THR A 32 13.74 4.73 1.27
N ALA A 33 12.85 3.73 1.26
CA ALA A 33 12.68 2.79 2.37
C ALA A 33 13.18 1.36 2.10
N PHE A 34 13.07 0.86 0.89
CA PHE A 34 13.36 -0.54 0.57
C PHE A 34 14.23 -0.69 -0.68
N LYS A 35 14.73 -1.89 -0.91
CA LYS A 35 15.45 -2.28 -2.13
C LYS A 35 14.92 -3.59 -2.71
N SER A 36 15.31 -3.92 -3.92
CA SER A 36 15.04 -5.21 -4.53
C SER A 36 15.64 -6.35 -3.70
N GLY A 37 14.90 -7.44 -3.55
CA GLY A 37 15.29 -8.60 -2.74
C GLY A 37 14.81 -8.55 -1.29
N GLU A 38 14.05 -7.50 -0.89
CA GLU A 38 13.46 -7.48 0.44
C GLU A 38 12.41 -8.59 0.60
N TYR A 39 12.50 -9.31 1.73
CA TYR A 39 11.57 -10.36 2.12
C TYR A 39 11.23 -10.26 3.61
N LEU A 40 9.94 -10.19 3.90
CA LEU A 40 9.38 -10.10 5.25
C LEU A 40 8.46 -11.30 5.48
N SER A 41 8.57 -11.98 6.62
CA SER A 41 7.65 -13.07 6.97
C SER A 41 7.00 -12.85 8.32
N TYR A 42 5.75 -13.28 8.43
CA TYR A 42 4.87 -13.02 9.57
C TYR A 42 4.17 -14.30 10.03
N ASN A 43 3.97 -14.40 11.34
CA ASN A 43 2.93 -15.27 11.90
C ASN A 43 1.61 -14.52 11.95
N LEU A 44 0.55 -15.22 11.58
CA LEU A 44 -0.82 -14.71 11.66
C LEU A 44 -1.50 -15.26 12.90
N TYR A 45 -2.13 -14.36 13.67
CA TYR A 45 -2.92 -14.67 14.85
C TYR A 45 -4.35 -14.20 14.65
N PHE A 46 -5.30 -14.98 15.13
CA PHE A 46 -6.70 -14.64 15.16
C PHE A 46 -7.19 -14.65 16.61
N ASN A 47 -7.99 -13.64 17.00
CA ASN A 47 -8.61 -13.60 18.32
C ASN A 47 -9.91 -14.40 18.30
N TRP A 48 -9.93 -15.50 19.05
CA TRP A 48 -11.11 -16.32 19.25
C TRP A 48 -11.49 -16.31 20.73
N LYS A 49 -12.67 -15.78 21.05
CA LYS A 49 -13.17 -15.74 22.44
C LYS A 49 -12.11 -15.27 23.44
N PHE A 50 -11.47 -14.12 23.16
CA PHE A 50 -10.40 -13.49 23.97
C PHE A 50 -9.04 -14.21 23.98
N VAL A 51 -8.88 -15.33 23.27
CA VAL A 51 -7.59 -16.03 23.13
C VAL A 51 -7.00 -15.79 21.75
N TRP A 52 -5.70 -15.46 21.70
CA TRP A 52 -4.95 -15.32 20.46
C TRP A 52 -4.42 -16.68 20.01
N ILE A 53 -4.88 -17.16 18.88
CA ILE A 53 -4.49 -18.46 18.29
C ILE A 53 -3.65 -18.19 17.05
N LYS A 54 -2.48 -18.85 16.95
CA LYS A 54 -1.67 -18.82 15.72
C LYS A 54 -2.43 -19.56 14.61
N ALA A 55 -2.89 -18.79 13.63
CA ALA A 55 -3.79 -19.27 12.58
C ALA A 55 -3.09 -19.52 11.24
N GLY A 56 -1.88 -19.00 11.05
CA GLY A 56 -1.21 -19.12 9.76
C GLY A 56 0.05 -18.30 9.64
N ASN A 57 0.43 -18.03 8.40
CA ASN A 57 1.57 -17.18 8.04
C ASN A 57 1.27 -16.30 6.84
N ALA A 58 2.05 -15.20 6.76
CA ALA A 58 2.10 -14.36 5.59
C ALA A 58 3.56 -14.03 5.23
N SER A 59 3.77 -13.70 3.97
CA SER A 59 5.04 -13.13 3.51
C SER A 59 4.80 -11.97 2.56
N PHE A 60 5.74 -11.04 2.58
CA PHE A 60 5.80 -9.93 1.66
C PHE A 60 7.19 -9.88 1.02
N SER A 61 7.24 -9.74 -0.29
CA SER A 61 8.49 -9.62 -1.04
C SER A 61 8.42 -8.46 -2.03
N THR A 62 9.59 -7.85 -2.30
CA THR A 62 9.73 -6.81 -3.31
C THR A 62 10.96 -7.08 -4.15
N THR A 63 10.78 -7.13 -5.47
CA THR A 63 11.87 -7.35 -6.44
C THR A 63 11.79 -6.36 -7.58
N MET A 64 12.94 -5.95 -8.12
CA MET A 64 13.00 -5.21 -9.37
C MET A 64 12.82 -6.18 -10.54
N THR A 65 11.98 -5.82 -11.49
CA THR A 65 11.68 -6.60 -12.69
C THR A 65 11.33 -5.70 -13.87
N ARG A 66 10.93 -6.28 -14.98
CA ARG A 66 10.32 -5.56 -16.11
C ARG A 66 8.82 -5.80 -16.17
N TYR A 67 8.05 -4.74 -16.34
CA TYR A 67 6.61 -4.80 -16.61
C TYR A 67 6.30 -4.00 -17.87
N LYS A 68 5.79 -4.67 -18.91
CA LYS A 68 5.52 -4.06 -20.24
C LYS A 68 6.70 -3.25 -20.80
N GLY A 69 7.91 -3.82 -20.70
CA GLY A 69 9.14 -3.21 -21.24
C GLY A 69 9.82 -2.18 -20.36
N GLN A 70 9.21 -1.70 -19.28
CA GLN A 70 9.81 -0.74 -18.34
C GLN A 70 10.25 -1.39 -17.02
N ASN A 71 11.25 -0.82 -16.37
CA ASN A 71 11.68 -1.24 -15.04
C ASN A 71 10.58 -0.95 -14.02
N ALA A 72 10.27 -1.94 -13.19
CA ALA A 72 9.21 -1.85 -12.19
C ALA A 72 9.56 -2.65 -10.94
N TYR A 73 9.13 -2.17 -9.77
CA TYR A 73 9.06 -3.01 -8.59
C TYR A 73 7.85 -3.92 -8.70
N LYS A 74 8.07 -5.23 -8.54
CA LYS A 74 7.03 -6.22 -8.30
C LYS A 74 6.98 -6.50 -6.81
N SER A 75 5.84 -6.28 -6.18
CA SER A 75 5.60 -6.64 -4.79
C SER A 75 4.58 -7.75 -4.72
N SER A 76 4.80 -8.73 -3.86
CA SER A 76 3.88 -9.84 -3.65
C SER A 76 3.65 -10.06 -2.16
N LEU A 77 2.38 -10.18 -1.78
CA LEU A 77 1.95 -10.59 -0.44
C LEU A 77 1.21 -11.91 -0.57
N THR A 78 1.61 -12.90 0.24
CA THR A 78 0.87 -14.14 0.39
C THR A 78 0.40 -14.28 1.82
N ALA A 79 -0.81 -14.78 2.02
CA ALA A 79 -1.33 -15.12 3.34
C ALA A 79 -2.04 -16.47 3.27
N LYS A 80 -1.74 -17.34 4.25
CA LYS A 80 -2.35 -18.66 4.31
C LYS A 80 -2.58 -19.11 5.75
N THR A 81 -3.72 -19.73 5.99
CA THR A 81 -4.01 -20.43 7.25
C THR A 81 -3.30 -21.77 7.31
N ASN A 82 -3.03 -22.25 8.53
CA ASN A 82 -2.46 -23.57 8.78
C ASN A 82 -3.59 -24.63 8.82
N ALA A 83 -3.21 -25.91 8.79
CA ALA A 83 -4.16 -27.03 8.74
C ALA A 83 -5.18 -27.05 9.91
N ARG A 84 -4.80 -26.53 11.09
CA ARG A 84 -5.71 -26.42 12.24
C ARG A 84 -6.76 -25.34 12.02
N ALA A 85 -6.36 -24.18 11.53
CA ALA A 85 -7.26 -23.05 11.25
C ALA A 85 -8.14 -23.33 10.03
N ASP A 86 -7.65 -24.09 9.03
CA ASP A 86 -8.41 -24.48 7.84
C ASP A 86 -9.70 -25.25 8.17
N LYS A 87 -9.73 -25.97 9.29
CA LYS A 87 -10.93 -26.66 9.76
C LYS A 87 -12.09 -25.71 10.10
N PHE A 88 -11.78 -24.42 10.32
CA PHE A 88 -12.74 -23.38 10.64
C PHE A 88 -12.92 -22.38 9.51
N TYR A 89 -11.82 -21.92 8.91
CA TYR A 89 -11.84 -20.94 7.84
C TYR A 89 -10.55 -20.97 7.03
N VAL A 90 -10.66 -21.28 5.75
CA VAL A 90 -9.51 -21.33 4.82
C VAL A 90 -9.18 -19.92 4.35
N ILE A 91 -7.90 -19.54 4.38
CA ILE A 91 -7.37 -18.35 3.70
C ILE A 91 -6.21 -18.78 2.81
N ARG A 92 -6.27 -18.41 1.53
CA ARG A 92 -5.21 -18.58 0.53
C ARG A 92 -5.23 -17.34 -0.37
N ASP A 93 -4.52 -16.31 0.06
CA ASP A 93 -4.53 -15.02 -0.61
C ASP A 93 -3.17 -14.74 -1.23
N ILE A 94 -3.20 -14.27 -2.46
CA ILE A 94 -2.02 -13.80 -3.19
C ILE A 94 -2.35 -12.45 -3.80
N LEU A 95 -1.63 -11.41 -3.35
CA LEU A 95 -1.71 -10.07 -3.89
C LEU A 95 -0.41 -9.77 -4.63
N THR A 96 -0.50 -9.15 -5.80
CA THR A 96 0.68 -8.73 -6.56
C THR A 96 0.45 -7.33 -7.12
N ALA A 97 1.43 -6.45 -6.95
CA ALA A 97 1.44 -5.11 -7.54
C ALA A 97 2.71 -4.87 -8.34
N TYR A 98 2.58 -4.06 -9.37
CA TYR A 98 3.70 -3.49 -10.12
C TYR A 98 3.63 -1.97 -10.01
N CYS A 99 4.74 -1.34 -9.66
CA CYS A 99 4.86 0.11 -9.66
C CYS A 99 6.20 0.53 -10.29
N THR A 100 6.26 1.74 -10.81
CA THR A 100 7.50 2.32 -11.34
C THR A 100 8.55 2.49 -10.24
N GLY A 101 9.80 2.82 -10.60
CA GLY A 101 10.85 3.21 -9.64
C GLY A 101 10.43 4.35 -8.71
N ASN A 102 9.55 5.23 -9.19
CA ASN A 102 8.97 6.34 -8.44
C ASN A 102 7.62 6.00 -7.79
N LEU A 103 7.38 4.73 -7.51
CA LEU A 103 6.20 4.23 -6.79
C LEU A 103 4.85 4.66 -7.38
N VAL A 104 4.79 4.87 -8.70
CA VAL A 104 3.53 5.07 -9.45
C VAL A 104 2.95 3.70 -9.76
N PRO A 105 1.68 3.39 -9.36
CA PRO A 105 1.09 2.09 -9.62
C PRO A 105 0.89 1.86 -11.13
N LEU A 106 1.12 0.63 -11.57
CA LEU A 106 0.96 0.21 -12.97
C LEU A 106 -0.12 -0.87 -13.11
N PHE A 107 -0.08 -1.86 -12.23
CA PHE A 107 -1.01 -2.99 -12.23
C PHE A 107 -1.07 -3.63 -10.85
N TYR A 108 -2.24 -4.12 -10.50
CA TYR A 108 -2.49 -4.83 -9.25
C TYR A 108 -3.41 -6.01 -9.48
N THR A 109 -3.14 -7.11 -8.78
CA THR A 109 -4.06 -8.24 -8.68
C THR A 109 -4.20 -8.69 -7.24
N LYS A 110 -5.42 -9.09 -6.85
CA LYS A 110 -5.76 -9.70 -5.57
C LYS A 110 -6.54 -10.96 -5.83
N ASN A 111 -5.86 -12.10 -5.71
CA ASN A 111 -6.48 -13.43 -5.83
C ASN A 111 -6.71 -13.95 -4.42
N THR A 112 -7.96 -14.10 -4.02
CA THR A 112 -8.35 -14.53 -2.69
C THR A 112 -9.15 -15.82 -2.73
N HIS A 113 -8.86 -16.69 -1.77
CA HIS A 113 -9.67 -17.86 -1.43
C HIS A 113 -9.94 -17.81 0.07
N GLU A 114 -11.13 -17.34 0.44
CA GLU A 114 -11.56 -17.10 1.81
C GLU A 114 -12.84 -17.91 2.09
N GLY A 115 -12.70 -18.98 2.89
CA GLY A 115 -13.76 -19.96 3.09
C GLY A 115 -14.19 -20.59 1.75
N ASN A 116 -15.45 -20.43 1.38
CA ASN A 116 -16.00 -20.91 0.09
C ASN A 116 -15.96 -19.87 -1.03
N ARG A 117 -15.40 -18.68 -0.77
CA ARG A 117 -15.38 -17.59 -1.74
C ARG A 117 -14.02 -17.50 -2.42
N ARG A 118 -14.06 -17.36 -3.74
CA ARG A 118 -12.88 -17.09 -4.56
C ARG A 118 -13.13 -15.82 -5.36
N ASN A 119 -12.22 -14.86 -5.27
CA ASN A 119 -12.30 -13.62 -6.04
C ASN A 119 -10.94 -13.34 -6.68
N LEU A 120 -11.00 -12.82 -7.89
CA LEU A 120 -9.85 -12.23 -8.57
C LEU A 120 -10.19 -10.79 -8.90
N ASP A 121 -9.51 -9.86 -8.24
CA ASP A 121 -9.58 -8.44 -8.53
C ASP A 121 -8.34 -8.02 -9.31
N GLU A 122 -8.53 -7.20 -10.33
CA GLU A 122 -7.45 -6.62 -11.13
C GLU A 122 -7.68 -5.13 -11.32
N VAL A 123 -6.60 -4.37 -11.24
CA VAL A 123 -6.58 -2.93 -11.48
C VAL A 123 -5.47 -2.61 -12.47
N THR A 124 -5.80 -1.99 -13.60
CA THR A 124 -4.83 -1.42 -14.52
C THR A 124 -4.87 0.09 -14.40
N TYR A 125 -3.70 0.71 -14.23
CA TYR A 125 -3.55 2.15 -14.11
C TYR A 125 -3.00 2.74 -15.39
N GLN A 126 -3.56 3.87 -15.83
CA GLN A 126 -3.10 4.68 -16.96
C GLN A 126 -3.12 6.15 -16.54
N PHE A 127 -2.06 6.87 -16.88
CA PHE A 127 -1.93 8.29 -16.55
C PHE A 127 -1.89 9.09 -17.84
N SER A 128 -2.87 9.97 -18.03
CA SER A 128 -2.96 10.86 -19.19
C SER A 128 -3.69 12.15 -18.83
N GLY A 129 -3.26 13.28 -19.42
CA GLY A 129 -3.84 14.59 -19.15
C GLY A 129 -3.87 14.98 -17.66
N GLY A 130 -2.84 14.60 -16.87
CA GLY A 130 -2.79 14.84 -15.43
C GLY A 130 -3.79 14.04 -14.58
N LYS A 131 -4.47 13.06 -15.19
CA LYS A 131 -5.50 12.23 -14.52
C LYS A 131 -5.05 10.77 -14.43
N CYS A 132 -5.49 10.10 -13.35
CA CYS A 132 -5.34 8.66 -13.17
C CYS A 132 -6.61 7.95 -13.62
N HIS A 133 -6.51 7.18 -14.67
CA HIS A 133 -7.56 6.34 -15.22
C HIS A 133 -7.33 4.90 -14.77
N MET A 134 -8.33 4.29 -14.16
CA MET A 134 -8.25 2.91 -13.66
C MET A 134 -9.31 2.05 -14.32
N LYS A 135 -8.87 0.89 -14.82
CA LYS A 135 -9.77 -0.18 -15.26
C LYS A 135 -9.81 -1.24 -14.18
N LEU A 136 -10.95 -1.43 -13.58
CA LEU A 136 -11.19 -2.38 -12.50
C LEU A 136 -11.92 -3.59 -13.06
N ARG A 137 -11.47 -4.79 -12.69
CA ARG A 137 -12.14 -6.05 -12.99
C ARG A 137 -12.24 -6.88 -11.72
N ARG A 138 -13.42 -7.42 -11.44
CA ARG A 138 -13.64 -8.42 -10.39
C ARG A 138 -14.29 -9.65 -10.98
N ARG A 139 -13.63 -10.80 -10.81
CA ARG A 139 -14.19 -12.12 -11.09
C ARG A 139 -14.50 -12.81 -9.75
N LYS A 140 -15.74 -13.24 -9.57
CA LYS A 140 -16.20 -13.95 -8.38
C LYS A 140 -16.20 -15.45 -8.55
N THR A 141 -16.53 -16.19 -7.49
CA THR A 141 -16.69 -17.66 -7.45
C THR A 141 -17.62 -18.21 -8.52
N ASP A 142 -18.69 -17.47 -8.86
CA ASP A 142 -19.67 -17.80 -9.91
C ASP A 142 -19.12 -17.64 -11.34
N GLY A 143 -17.87 -17.19 -11.49
CA GLY A 143 -17.23 -16.95 -12.76
C GLY A 143 -17.63 -15.61 -13.44
N VAL A 144 -18.61 -14.89 -12.89
CA VAL A 144 -19.08 -13.61 -13.44
C VAL A 144 -18.01 -12.53 -13.29
N ASN A 145 -17.73 -11.84 -14.42
CA ASN A 145 -16.82 -10.70 -14.44
C ASN A 145 -17.61 -9.40 -14.28
N HIS A 146 -17.14 -8.55 -13.39
CA HIS A 146 -17.63 -7.20 -13.20
C HIS A 146 -16.53 -6.21 -13.60
N TYR A 147 -16.87 -5.23 -14.42
CA TYR A 147 -15.94 -4.20 -14.90
C TYR A 147 -16.39 -2.82 -14.45
N LYS A 148 -15.44 -1.95 -14.16
CA LYS A 148 -15.70 -0.54 -13.87
C LYS A 148 -14.50 0.31 -14.29
N ASN A 149 -14.76 1.44 -14.95
CA ASN A 149 -13.77 2.47 -15.20
C ASN A 149 -13.92 3.58 -14.15
N VAL A 150 -12.80 4.03 -13.60
CA VAL A 150 -12.75 5.09 -12.61
C VAL A 150 -11.65 6.08 -12.99
N VAL A 151 -11.96 7.38 -12.93
CA VAL A 151 -10.96 8.45 -13.09
C VAL A 151 -10.87 9.18 -11.75
N ARG A 152 -9.75 8.99 -11.04
CA ARG A 152 -9.53 9.62 -9.74
C ARG A 152 -8.04 9.69 -9.42
N ASN A 153 -7.55 10.89 -9.16
CA ASN A 153 -6.16 11.11 -8.79
C ASN A 153 -5.86 10.63 -7.37
N ASN A 154 -4.58 10.49 -7.04
CA ASN A 154 -4.10 10.03 -5.74
C ASN A 154 -4.72 8.69 -5.32
N SER A 155 -4.82 7.75 -6.28
CA SER A 155 -5.45 6.44 -6.09
C SER A 155 -4.41 5.32 -6.14
N PHE A 156 -4.53 4.39 -5.22
CA PHE A 156 -3.59 3.28 -5.03
C PHE A 156 -4.33 2.00 -4.69
N ASP A 157 -3.75 0.86 -5.06
CA ASP A 157 -4.07 -0.42 -4.46
C ASP A 157 -3.35 -0.60 -3.11
N MET A 158 -3.68 -1.68 -2.41
CA MET A 158 -3.15 -1.97 -1.06
C MET A 158 -1.62 -2.07 -1.02
N LEU A 159 -0.99 -2.72 -2.01
CA LEU A 159 0.46 -2.91 -2.02
C LEU A 159 1.19 -1.65 -2.47
N SER A 160 0.64 -0.92 -3.44
CA SER A 160 1.23 0.34 -3.90
C SER A 160 1.22 1.41 -2.82
N ILE A 161 0.11 1.57 -2.06
CA ILE A 161 0.08 2.51 -0.93
C ILE A 161 0.97 2.05 0.22
N PHE A 162 1.08 0.74 0.45
CA PHE A 162 1.99 0.19 1.45
C PHE A 162 3.45 0.55 1.17
N LEU A 163 3.93 0.34 -0.08
CA LEU A 163 5.29 0.72 -0.48
C LEU A 163 5.52 2.24 -0.37
N ARG A 164 4.53 3.01 -0.81
CA ARG A 164 4.58 4.48 -0.77
C ARG A 164 4.63 5.01 0.66
N ALA A 165 3.79 4.49 1.54
CA ALA A 165 3.72 4.90 2.95
C ALA A 165 5.04 4.67 3.69
N ARG A 166 5.77 3.61 3.35
CA ARG A 166 7.11 3.35 3.90
C ARG A 166 8.15 4.39 3.49
N SER A 167 7.93 5.08 2.38
CA SER A 167 8.83 6.13 1.88
C SER A 167 8.43 7.54 2.34
N TRP A 168 7.39 7.68 3.16
CA TRP A 168 7.05 8.99 3.75
C TRP A 168 8.08 9.41 4.79
N ASN A 169 8.33 10.72 4.87
CA ASN A 169 9.15 11.30 5.93
C ASN A 169 8.25 11.73 7.10
N PRO A 170 8.28 11.03 8.25
CA PRO A 170 7.47 11.38 9.41
C PRO A 170 8.07 12.49 10.28
N SER A 171 9.19 13.08 9.87
CA SER A 171 9.83 14.19 10.59
C SER A 171 8.85 15.36 10.72
N GLY A 172 8.64 15.82 11.92
CA GLY A 172 7.69 16.91 12.22
C GLY A 172 6.22 16.48 12.33
N TRP A 173 5.88 15.21 12.12
CA TRP A 173 4.49 14.77 12.33
C TRP A 173 4.12 14.81 13.82
N ARG A 174 2.93 15.37 14.10
CA ARG A 174 2.31 15.37 15.43
C ARG A 174 1.21 14.31 15.48
N ASN A 175 0.87 13.84 16.67
CA ASN A 175 -0.26 12.92 16.85
C ASN A 175 -1.53 13.48 16.18
N GLY A 176 -2.19 12.63 15.42
CA GLY A 176 -3.36 13.01 14.63
C GLY A 176 -3.05 13.48 13.20
N TYR A 177 -1.78 13.67 12.81
CA TYR A 177 -1.43 14.02 11.43
C TYR A 177 -1.95 12.97 10.45
N LYS A 178 -2.60 13.41 9.37
CA LYS A 178 -3.27 12.54 8.40
C LYS A 178 -2.68 12.72 7.01
N VAL A 179 -2.45 11.60 6.31
CA VAL A 179 -2.12 11.56 4.88
C VAL A 179 -3.28 10.92 4.14
N GLY A 180 -3.97 11.70 3.32
CA GLY A 180 -5.15 11.27 2.57
C GLY A 180 -4.79 10.71 1.19
N PHE A 181 -5.55 9.72 0.73
CA PHE A 181 -5.48 9.12 -0.61
C PHE A 181 -6.80 8.43 -0.94
N ASN A 182 -6.89 7.81 -2.12
CA ASN A 182 -8.00 6.92 -2.46
C ASN A 182 -7.48 5.49 -2.55
N ILE A 183 -8.20 4.55 -1.95
CA ILE A 183 -7.89 3.12 -2.02
C ILE A 183 -8.79 2.42 -3.03
N VAL A 184 -8.18 1.57 -3.85
CA VAL A 184 -8.92 0.74 -4.81
C VAL A 184 -8.96 -0.68 -4.28
N ASP A 185 -10.16 -1.20 -4.03
CA ASP A 185 -10.41 -2.59 -3.68
C ASP A 185 -11.61 -3.13 -4.45
N GLY A 186 -11.38 -4.20 -5.20
CA GLY A 186 -12.38 -4.79 -6.06
C GLY A 186 -12.93 -3.82 -7.11
N LYS A 187 -14.21 -3.43 -7.01
CA LYS A 187 -14.88 -2.46 -7.90
C LYS A 187 -14.95 -1.05 -7.30
N ASN A 188 -14.45 -0.86 -6.09
CA ASN A 188 -14.59 0.37 -5.34
C ASN A 188 -13.31 1.18 -5.37
N CYS A 189 -13.48 2.51 -5.32
CA CYS A 189 -12.41 3.47 -5.14
C CYS A 189 -12.87 4.45 -4.08
N ASN A 190 -12.42 4.26 -2.84
CA ASN A 190 -12.92 4.92 -1.66
C ASN A 190 -11.91 5.91 -1.10
N PRO A 191 -12.33 7.04 -0.51
CA PRO A 191 -11.45 7.90 0.26
C PRO A 191 -10.88 7.15 1.46
N ALA A 192 -9.59 7.35 1.69
CA ALA A 192 -8.86 6.73 2.79
C ALA A 192 -7.81 7.67 3.35
N TYR A 193 -7.34 7.40 4.56
CA TYR A 193 -6.17 8.08 5.11
C TYR A 193 -5.40 7.18 6.09
N ILE A 194 -4.13 7.48 6.24
CA ILE A 194 -3.30 6.97 7.33
C ILE A 194 -3.10 8.09 8.32
N GLN A 195 -3.32 7.79 9.62
CA GLN A 195 -3.15 8.72 10.72
C GLN A 195 -1.97 8.30 11.60
N TYR A 196 -1.06 9.23 11.85
CA TYR A 196 0.03 9.04 12.79
C TYR A 196 -0.46 9.09 14.23
N GLY A 197 -0.06 8.13 15.04
CA GLY A 197 -0.46 7.97 16.44
C GLY A 197 0.72 7.95 17.42
N GLY A 198 1.87 8.56 17.05
CA GLY A 198 3.05 8.62 17.89
C GLY A 198 3.96 7.40 17.78
N LYS A 199 4.87 7.27 18.76
CA LYS A 199 5.87 6.21 18.85
C LYS A 199 5.54 5.25 19.99
N THR A 200 5.88 3.98 19.81
CA THR A 200 5.70 2.93 20.83
C THR A 200 6.69 1.80 20.61
N ASN A 201 6.90 0.98 21.62
CA ASN A 201 7.67 -0.25 21.47
C ASN A 201 6.75 -1.43 21.19
N VAL A 202 7.18 -2.32 20.29
CA VAL A 202 6.40 -3.49 19.85
C VAL A 202 7.31 -4.72 19.79
N ASP A 203 6.82 -5.84 20.29
CA ASP A 203 7.52 -7.13 20.20
C ASP A 203 7.17 -7.84 18.90
N GLY A 204 8.22 -8.26 18.16
CA GLY A 204 8.09 -9.20 17.05
C GLY A 204 7.91 -10.64 17.57
N ASP A 205 7.69 -11.58 16.64
CA ASP A 205 7.72 -13.04 16.95
C ASP A 205 9.13 -13.64 16.77
N ASN A 206 10.14 -12.81 16.71
CA ASN A 206 11.56 -13.16 16.60
C ASN A 206 12.34 -12.81 17.88
N ASN A 207 11.65 -12.70 19.00
CA ASN A 207 12.19 -12.34 20.31
C ASN A 207 12.94 -10.99 20.36
N ARG A 208 12.58 -10.07 19.46
CA ARG A 208 13.15 -8.73 19.41
C ARG A 208 12.06 -7.68 19.67
N LYS A 209 12.44 -6.64 20.41
CA LYS A 209 11.62 -5.45 20.63
C LYS A 209 12.07 -4.35 19.65
N TYR A 210 11.10 -3.65 19.09
CA TYR A 210 11.33 -2.61 18.10
C TYR A 210 10.67 -1.31 18.51
N ARG A 211 11.38 -0.20 18.39
CA ARG A 211 10.75 1.12 18.45
C ARG A 211 10.01 1.37 17.14
N CYS A 212 8.71 1.67 17.22
CA CYS A 212 7.83 1.78 16.08
C CYS A 212 7.06 3.10 16.04
N LEU A 213 6.76 3.55 14.83
CA LEU A 213 5.73 4.54 14.54
C LEU A 213 4.38 3.82 14.46
N LYS A 214 3.36 4.37 15.10
CA LYS A 214 1.98 3.87 15.02
C LYS A 214 1.25 4.58 13.89
N LEU A 215 0.79 3.84 12.89
CA LEU A 215 0.09 4.34 11.71
C LEU A 215 -1.26 3.64 11.59
N SER A 216 -2.36 4.37 11.83
CA SER A 216 -3.71 3.82 11.74
C SER A 216 -4.32 4.12 10.40
N TYR A 217 -4.79 3.08 9.70
CA TYR A 217 -5.43 3.16 8.39
C TYR A 217 -6.95 3.20 8.54
N TYR A 218 -7.55 4.18 7.89
CA TYR A 218 -8.99 4.43 7.85
C TYR A 218 -9.49 4.47 6.42
N GLU A 219 -10.68 3.90 6.19
CA GLU A 219 -11.37 3.90 4.91
C GLU A 219 -12.82 4.33 5.08
N ASN A 220 -13.35 5.06 4.09
CA ASN A 220 -14.74 5.48 4.03
C ASN A 220 -15.49 4.73 2.92
N GLU A 221 -16.29 3.75 3.31
CA GLU A 221 -17.16 2.97 2.41
C GLU A 221 -18.57 3.63 2.23
N GLY A 222 -18.68 4.94 2.43
CA GLY A 222 -19.93 5.69 2.28
C GLY A 222 -20.72 5.92 3.58
N LYS A 223 -20.26 5.37 4.70
CA LYS A 223 -20.90 5.52 6.04
C LYS A 223 -19.97 6.15 7.09
N GLY A 224 -19.06 7.02 6.64
CA GLY A 224 -18.02 7.58 7.48
C GLY A 224 -16.75 6.72 7.51
N TYR A 225 -15.69 7.25 8.11
CA TYR A 225 -14.39 6.57 8.19
C TYR A 225 -14.40 5.52 9.31
N LYS A 226 -13.94 4.32 8.96
CA LYS A 226 -13.69 3.23 9.91
C LYS A 226 -12.22 2.88 9.92
N ARG A 227 -11.66 2.61 11.10
CA ARG A 227 -10.31 2.08 11.22
C ARG A 227 -10.30 0.61 10.76
N ILE A 228 -9.53 0.33 9.72
CA ILE A 228 -9.38 -1.02 9.15
C ILE A 228 -8.19 -1.73 9.77
N ALA A 229 -7.06 -1.01 9.94
CA ALA A 229 -5.83 -1.59 10.47
C ALA A 229 -5.00 -0.56 11.25
N THR A 230 -4.10 -1.05 12.10
CA THR A 230 -3.01 -0.27 12.67
C THR A 230 -1.69 -0.97 12.33
N PHE A 231 -0.79 -0.24 11.70
CA PHE A 231 0.56 -0.67 11.37
C PHE A 231 1.53 -0.08 12.39
N TYR A 232 2.37 -0.92 12.96
CA TYR A 232 3.49 -0.51 13.78
C TYR A 232 4.75 -0.76 12.98
N VAL A 233 5.31 0.31 12.41
CA VAL A 233 6.48 0.23 11.52
C VAL A 233 7.73 0.70 12.25
N THR A 234 8.90 0.15 11.94
CA THR A 234 10.17 0.56 12.56
C THR A 234 10.38 2.08 12.48
N ASP A 235 10.84 2.70 13.57
CA ASP A 235 11.22 4.13 13.64
C ASP A 235 12.64 4.31 13.07
N ASP A 236 12.84 3.85 11.85
CA ASP A 236 14.06 3.99 11.06
C ASP A 236 13.70 4.23 9.59
N GLN A 237 14.70 4.34 8.72
CA GLN A 237 14.47 4.63 7.30
C GLN A 237 13.79 3.49 6.53
N ASN A 238 13.75 2.26 7.05
CA ASN A 238 13.09 1.13 6.37
C ASN A 238 11.58 1.15 6.54
N HIS A 239 11.05 1.69 7.66
CA HIS A 239 9.63 1.65 8.02
C HIS A 239 9.01 0.26 7.82
N ILE A 240 9.69 -0.79 8.33
CA ILE A 240 9.23 -2.18 8.21
C ILE A 240 8.10 -2.43 9.19
N PRO A 241 6.94 -2.96 8.76
CA PRO A 241 5.88 -3.36 9.67
C PRO A 241 6.32 -4.50 10.58
N ILE A 242 6.34 -4.25 11.87
CA ILE A 242 6.65 -5.25 12.91
C ILE A 242 5.38 -5.94 13.38
N LEU A 243 4.32 -5.16 13.55
CA LEU A 243 2.99 -5.64 13.89
C LEU A 243 1.96 -4.95 13.00
N ILE A 244 1.05 -5.72 12.46
CA ILE A 244 -0.16 -5.24 11.78
C ILE A 244 -1.35 -5.76 12.59
N ASP A 245 -2.16 -4.84 13.11
CA ASP A 245 -3.37 -5.14 13.89
C ASP A 245 -4.59 -4.83 13.04
N LEU A 246 -5.36 -5.86 12.70
CA LEU A 246 -6.47 -5.80 11.74
C LEU A 246 -7.81 -5.86 12.48
N ASN A 247 -8.67 -4.91 12.20
CA ASN A 247 -10.06 -4.92 12.65
C ASN A 247 -10.91 -5.68 11.62
N LEU A 248 -11.36 -6.87 11.96
CA LEU A 248 -12.21 -7.69 11.09
C LEU A 248 -13.68 -7.50 11.46
N LYS A 249 -14.59 -7.86 10.54
CA LYS A 249 -16.04 -7.85 10.82
C LYS A 249 -16.40 -8.77 11.98
N PHE A 250 -15.64 -9.86 12.14
CA PHE A 250 -15.82 -10.87 13.19
C PHE A 250 -14.52 -11.06 13.96
N GLY A 251 -14.24 -10.18 14.92
CA GLY A 251 -13.05 -10.26 15.75
C GLY A 251 -11.87 -9.42 15.22
N SER A 252 -10.65 -9.84 15.56
CA SER A 252 -9.42 -9.16 15.16
C SER A 252 -8.35 -10.16 14.77
N ALA A 253 -7.43 -9.72 13.92
CA ALA A 253 -6.26 -10.50 13.53
C ALA A 253 -4.99 -9.68 13.70
N LYS A 254 -3.87 -10.38 13.91
CA LYS A 254 -2.53 -9.77 14.00
C LYS A 254 -1.58 -10.49 13.08
N ALA A 255 -0.74 -9.71 12.39
CA ALA A 255 0.44 -10.22 11.73
C ALA A 255 1.68 -9.72 12.47
N LYS A 256 2.49 -10.62 13.03
CA LYS A 256 3.71 -10.32 13.79
C LYS A 256 4.93 -10.78 13.01
N ILE A 257 5.93 -9.89 12.89
CA ILE A 257 7.16 -10.17 12.14
C ILE A 257 7.93 -11.36 12.74
N VAL A 258 8.36 -12.27 11.88
CA VAL A 258 9.22 -13.40 12.22
C VAL A 258 10.62 -13.18 11.65
N ASN A 259 10.70 -12.74 10.38
CA ASN A 259 11.98 -12.61 9.71
C ASN A 259 12.00 -11.42 8.76
N ILE A 260 13.15 -10.75 8.70
CA ILE A 260 13.44 -9.62 7.83
C ILE A 260 14.72 -9.93 7.08
N ARG A 261 14.67 -9.93 5.75
CA ARG A 261 15.84 -10.13 4.87
C ARG A 261 15.85 -9.09 3.76
N GLY A 262 17.04 -8.73 3.30
CA GLY A 262 17.21 -7.83 2.18
C GLY A 262 16.75 -6.40 2.41
N ASN A 263 16.56 -5.98 3.66
CA ASN A 263 16.25 -4.59 4.04
C ASN A 263 17.34 -3.63 3.52
N ARG A 264 16.94 -2.38 3.25
CA ARG A 264 17.84 -1.38 2.65
C ARG A 264 18.83 -0.81 3.64
N TYR A 265 18.41 -0.56 4.87
CA TYR A 265 19.21 0.03 5.94
C TYR A 265 19.27 -0.89 7.16
N PRO A 266 20.28 -0.76 8.03
CA PRO A 266 20.30 -1.44 9.31
C PRO A 266 19.01 -1.16 10.10
N ILE A 267 18.48 -2.20 10.76
CA ILE A 267 17.28 -2.06 11.58
C ILE A 267 17.71 -1.59 12.99
N ARG A 268 17.09 -0.51 13.42
CA ARG A 268 17.22 -0.01 14.80
C ARG A 268 16.19 -0.76 15.66
N ALA A 269 16.69 -1.55 16.60
CA ALA A 269 15.88 -2.22 17.62
C ALA A 269 15.74 -1.31 18.84
#